data_9f65d21eeb2ea609f33e0e483c8857e2
#
_entry.id   9f65d21eeb2ea609f33e0e483c8857e2
#
_cell.length_a   1.000
_cell.length_b   1.000
_cell.length_c   1.000
_cell.angle_alpha   90.00
_cell.angle_beta   90.00
_cell.angle_gamma   90.00
#
_symmetry.space_group_name_H-M   'P 1'
#
loop_
_entity.id
_entity.type
_entity.pdbx_description
1 polymer ?
#
loop_
_entity_poly.entity_id
_entity_poly.type
_entity_poly.pdbx_seq_one_letter_code
_entity_poly.pdbx_strand_id
1 'polypeptide(L)' 'MDTIIKSETIGVERKSFIFDLRENPRGRFLRITEDANGRRDAIVIPAPGLEEFRRVLDEIIAAHDQAG' A
#
# COMPACT_ATOMS: atom_id res chain seq x y z
N MET A 1 16.23 -2.91 13.29
CA MET A 1 15.53 -1.61 13.35
C MET A 1 15.08 -1.22 11.97
N ASP A 2 13.82 -0.82 11.81
CA ASP A 2 13.29 -0.47 10.50
C ASP A 2 13.66 0.96 10.13
N THR A 3 14.09 1.13 8.88
CA THR A 3 14.35 2.45 8.32
C THR A 3 13.25 2.76 7.31
N ILE A 4 12.65 3.94 7.40
CA ILE A 4 11.65 4.37 6.44
C ILE A 4 12.36 5.00 5.24
N ILE A 5 12.17 4.40 4.07
CA ILE A 5 12.77 4.91 2.83
C ILE A 5 11.87 5.98 2.21
N LYS A 6 10.55 5.74 2.23
CA LYS A 6 9.59 6.67 1.65
C LYS A 6 8.23 6.44 2.29
N SER A 7 7.51 7.52 2.55
CA SER A 7 6.13 7.48 3.04
C SER A 7 5.25 8.36 2.17
N GLU A 8 4.05 7.86 1.87
CA GLU A 8 3.03 8.61 1.15
C GLU A 8 1.68 8.34 1.80
N THR A 9 0.81 9.32 1.78
CA THR A 9 -0.54 9.15 2.31
C THR A 9 -1.54 9.61 1.26
N ILE A 10 -2.56 8.80 1.03
CA ILE A 10 -3.67 9.19 0.17
C ILE A 10 -4.97 9.14 0.97
N GLY A 11 -5.83 10.14 0.71
CA GLY A 11 -7.15 10.18 1.31
C GLY A 11 -8.19 9.85 0.25
N VAL A 12 -9.06 8.90 0.56
CA VAL A 12 -10.15 8.52 -0.32
C VAL A 12 -11.42 8.50 0.51
N GLU A 13 -12.31 9.44 0.23
CA GLU A 13 -13.54 9.63 1.00
C GLU A 13 -13.21 9.82 2.48
N ARG A 14 -13.62 8.93 3.36
CA ARG A 14 -13.37 9.05 4.80
C ARG A 14 -12.23 8.20 5.28
N LYS A 15 -11.46 7.61 4.34
CA LYS A 15 -10.35 6.73 4.66
C LYS A 15 -9.03 7.38 4.29
N SER A 16 -8.01 7.09 5.05
CA SER A 16 -6.64 7.43 4.71
C SER A 16 -5.84 6.17 4.56
N PHE A 17 -4.95 6.13 3.58
CA PHE A 17 -4.07 5.01 3.35
C PHE A 17 -2.64 5.52 3.43
N ILE A 18 -1.89 4.99 4.38
CA ILE A 18 -0.51 5.40 4.63
C ILE A 18 0.40 4.31 4.08
N PHE A 19 1.27 4.69 3.16
CA PHE A 19 2.21 3.79 2.49
C PHE A 19 3.60 4.05 3.02
N ASP A 20 4.18 3.08 3.70
CA ASP A 20 5.54 3.18 4.24
C ASP A 20 6.42 2.12 3.62
N LEU A 21 7.36 2.52 2.79
CA LEU A 21 8.40 1.62 2.30
C LEU A 21 9.50 1.58 3.36
N ARG A 22 9.73 0.41 3.92
CA ARG A 22 10.66 0.21 5.02
C ARG A 22 11.73 -0.80 4.67
N GLU A 23 12.83 -0.72 5.37
CA GLU A 23 13.96 -1.63 5.22
C GLU A 23 14.46 -2.06 6.58
N ASN A 24 14.79 -3.33 6.71
CA ASN A 24 15.46 -3.88 7.88
C ASN A 24 16.49 -4.91 7.39
N PRO A 25 17.27 -5.54 8.32
CA PRO A 25 18.28 -6.51 7.89
C PRO A 25 17.76 -7.69 7.06
N ARG A 26 16.45 -7.96 7.10
CA ARG A 26 15.85 -9.05 6.33
C ARG A 26 15.44 -8.61 4.93
N GLY A 27 15.39 -7.32 4.66
CA GLY A 27 15.02 -6.79 3.36
C GLY A 27 14.04 -5.64 3.43
N ARG A 28 13.41 -5.37 2.31
CA ARG A 28 12.45 -4.27 2.18
C ARG A 28 11.03 -4.80 2.12
N PHE A 29 10.12 -3.99 2.62
CA PHE A 29 8.70 -4.30 2.57
C PHE A 29 7.90 -3.00 2.55
N LEU A 30 6.70 -3.09 1.99
CA LEU A 30 5.74 -1.99 2.02
C LEU A 30 4.71 -2.30 3.08
N ARG A 31 4.49 -1.34 3.98
CA ARG A 31 3.40 -1.43 4.93
C ARG A 31 2.32 -0.44 4.50
N ILE A 32 1.11 -0.93 4.30
CA ILE A 32 -0.03 -0.08 3.98
C ILE A 32 -0.96 -0.11 5.18
N THR A 33 -1.22 1.06 5.75
CA THR A 33 -2.10 1.21 6.89
C THR A 33 -3.37 1.91 6.44
N GLU A 34 -4.51 1.27 6.68
CA GLU A 34 -5.81 1.89 6.48
C GLU A 34 -6.24 2.54 7.80
N ASP A 35 -6.58 3.81 7.75
CA ASP A 35 -7.06 4.56 8.90
C ASP A 35 -8.47 5.06 8.59
N ALA A 36 -9.45 4.54 9.30
CA ALA A 36 -10.85 4.88 9.07
C ALA A 36 -11.64 4.77 10.37
N ASN A 37 -12.40 5.81 10.71
CA ASN A 37 -13.30 5.81 11.86
C ASN A 37 -12.60 5.46 13.18
N GLY A 38 -11.36 5.95 13.36
CA GLY A 38 -10.59 5.70 14.57
C GLY A 38 -9.98 4.30 14.65
N ARG A 39 -10.07 3.52 13.57
CA ARG A 39 -9.52 2.16 13.50
C ARG A 39 -8.38 2.15 12.50
N ARG A 40 -7.35 1.38 12.82
CA ARG A 40 -6.21 1.19 11.94
C ARG A 40 -5.96 -0.29 11.70
N ASP A 41 -5.85 -0.64 10.43
CA ASP A 41 -5.48 -1.99 9.99
C ASP A 41 -4.32 -1.87 9.03
N ALA A 42 -3.41 -2.80 9.07
CA ALA A 42 -2.24 -2.74 8.22
C ALA A 42 -1.97 -4.09 7.57
N ILE A 43 -1.43 -4.04 6.35
CA ILE A 43 -0.92 -5.21 5.66
C ILE A 43 0.53 -4.94 5.28
N VAL A 44 1.28 -6.01 5.11
CA VAL A 44 2.70 -5.93 4.74
C VAL A 44 2.90 -6.71 3.45
N ILE A 45 3.50 -6.05 2.47
CA ILE A 45 3.82 -6.64 1.19
C ILE A 45 5.35 -6.68 1.08
N PRO A 46 5.98 -7.86 1.01
CA PRO A 46 7.41 -7.95 0.76
C PRO A 46 7.74 -7.26 -0.57
N ALA A 47 8.84 -6.52 -0.61
CA ALA A 47 9.19 -5.72 -1.78
C ALA A 47 9.26 -6.52 -3.09
N PRO A 48 9.72 -7.79 -3.09
CA PRO A 48 9.71 -8.57 -4.33
C PRO A 48 8.32 -8.76 -4.95
N GLY A 49 7.25 -8.56 -4.19
CA GLY A 49 5.88 -8.68 -4.69
C GLY A 49 5.28 -7.38 -5.20
N LEU A 50 5.98 -6.25 -5.10
CA LEU A 50 5.39 -4.95 -5.44
C LEU A 50 5.02 -4.82 -6.92
N GLU A 51 5.85 -5.33 -7.81
CA GLU A 51 5.56 -5.28 -9.25
C GLU A 51 4.29 -6.06 -9.58
N GLU A 52 4.10 -7.20 -8.93
CA GLU A 52 2.90 -8.01 -9.12
C GLU A 52 1.66 -7.28 -8.62
N PHE A 53 1.77 -6.60 -7.47
CA PHE A 53 0.67 -5.79 -6.95
C PHE A 53 0.29 -4.69 -7.95
N ARG A 54 1.29 -4.02 -8.52
CA ARG A 54 1.04 -2.97 -9.50
C ARG A 54 0.31 -3.52 -10.72
N ARG A 55 0.76 -4.66 -11.24
CA ARG A 55 0.14 -5.29 -12.40
C ARG A 55 -1.34 -5.61 -12.16
N VAL A 56 -1.62 -6.23 -11.02
CA VAL A 56 -3.00 -6.60 -10.67
C VAL A 56 -3.85 -5.35 -10.46
N LEU A 57 -3.32 -4.34 -9.80
CA LEU A 57 -4.04 -3.10 -9.58
C LEU A 57 -4.37 -2.41 -10.89
N ASP A 58 -3.44 -2.41 -11.85
CA ASP A 58 -3.69 -1.84 -13.18
C ASP A 58 -4.82 -2.59 -13.90
N GLU A 59 -4.86 -3.91 -13.76
CA GLU A 59 -5.94 -4.72 -14.35
C GLU A 59 -7.29 -4.40 -13.71
N ILE A 60 -7.30 -4.19 -12.40
CA ILE A 60 -8.52 -3.84 -11.69
C ILE A 60 -9.01 -2.46 -12.10
N ILE A 61 -8.11 -1.51 -12.26
CA ILE A 61 -8.46 -0.16 -12.72
C ILE A 61 -9.08 -0.23 -14.13
N ALA A 62 -8.46 -1.01 -15.02
CA ALA A 62 -8.99 -1.18 -16.38
C ALA A 62 -10.39 -1.78 -16.36
N ALA A 63 -10.62 -2.79 -15.52
CA ALA A 63 -11.93 -3.41 -15.39
C ALA A 63 -12.95 -2.41 -14.84
N HIS A 64 -12.55 -1.60 -13.85
CA HIS A 64 -13.42 -0.58 -13.28
C HIS A 64 -13.81 0.45 -14.34
N ASP A 65 -12.87 0.90 -15.14
CA ASP A 65 -13.13 1.91 -16.17
C ASP A 65 -14.05 1.37 -17.25
N GLN A 66 -13.93 0.08 -17.60
CA GLN A 66 -14.77 -0.54 -18.59
C GLN A 66 -16.17 -0.86 -18.09
N ALA A 67 -16.32 -1.08 -16.80
CA ALA A 67 -17.62 -1.39 -16.23
C ALA A 67 -18.57 -0.18 -16.20
N GLY A 68 -18.00 1.00 -16.37
CA GLY A 68 -18.79 2.23 -16.41
C GLY A 68 -19.03 2.80 -15.05
#